data_051db3dae5a41498b49734a898197ebc
#
_entry.id   051db3dae5a41498b49734a898197ebc
#
_cell.length_a   1.000
_cell.length_b   1.000
_cell.length_c   1.000
_cell.angle_alpha   90.00
_cell.angle_beta   90.00
_cell.angle_gamma   90.00
#
_symmetry.space_group_name_H-M   'P 1'
#
loop_
_entity.id
_entity.type
_entity.pdbx_description
1 polymer ?
#
loop_
_entity_poly.entity_id
_entity_poly.type
_entity_poly.pdbx_seq_one_letter_code
_entity_poly.pdbx_strand_id
1 'polypeptide(L)'
;MAKSIKVCGRLDRIICSGVSYYGNPHYWIVVVTTEGEVIYGKTCVNGAIGYGLTNGGVGENARIKEWTYHETRTGNIIFDFVSDIK
;
A
#
# COMPACT_ATOMS: atom_id res chain seq x y z
N MET A 1 -18.17 -2.61 9.63
CA MET A 1 -17.26 -1.82 8.79
C MET A 1 -15.81 -2.18 9.08
N ALA A 2 -15.00 -2.19 8.04
CA ALA A 2 -13.58 -2.47 8.22
C ALA A 2 -12.91 -1.32 8.97
N LYS A 3 -12.04 -1.67 9.89
CA LYS A 3 -11.32 -0.70 10.71
C LYS A 3 -9.99 -0.38 10.06
N SER A 4 -9.67 0.90 9.92
CA SER A 4 -8.38 1.33 9.38
C SER A 4 -7.28 1.11 10.40
N ILE A 5 -6.17 0.58 9.92
CA ILE A 5 -4.98 0.29 10.74
C ILE A 5 -3.81 1.07 10.15
N LYS A 6 -3.03 1.70 11.01
CA LYS A 6 -1.84 2.44 10.60
C LYS A 6 -0.59 1.74 11.10
N VAL A 7 0.40 1.59 10.20
CA VAL A 7 1.69 0.98 10.54
C VAL A 7 2.81 1.79 9.91
N CYS A 8 3.96 1.77 10.55
CA CYS A 8 5.18 2.34 9.98
C CYS A 8 5.99 1.22 9.32
N GLY A 9 6.40 1.44 8.09
CA GLY A 9 7.15 0.44 7.37
C GLY A 9 7.63 0.95 6.02
N ARG A 10 8.24 0.06 5.24
CA ARG A 10 8.76 0.38 3.91
C ARG A 10 8.16 -0.54 2.88
N LEU A 11 8.07 -0.04 1.65
CA LEU A 11 7.66 -0.86 0.51
C LEU A 11 8.82 -1.79 0.16
N ASP A 12 8.60 -3.10 0.30
CA ASP A 12 9.63 -4.10 0.00
C ASP A 12 9.64 -4.46 -1.48
N ARG A 13 8.46 -4.67 -2.07
CA ARG A 13 8.36 -5.01 -3.49
C ARG A 13 6.96 -4.74 -4.04
N ILE A 14 6.90 -4.59 -5.35
CA ILE A 14 5.66 -4.57 -6.11
C ILE A 14 5.61 -5.89 -6.87
N ILE A 15 4.58 -6.70 -6.58
CA ILE A 15 4.47 -8.04 -7.16
C ILE A 15 3.73 -8.01 -8.49
N CYS A 16 2.65 -7.25 -8.55
CA CYS A 16 1.79 -7.20 -9.73
C CYS A 16 1.20 -5.80 -9.84
N SER A 17 0.98 -5.35 -11.06
CA SER A 17 0.38 -4.04 -11.30
C SER A 17 -0.76 -4.16 -12.30
N GLY A 18 -1.65 -3.18 -12.28
CA GLY A 18 -2.78 -3.13 -13.20
C GLY A 18 -3.40 -1.75 -13.22
N VAL A 19 -4.48 -1.64 -13.97
CA VAL A 19 -5.24 -0.39 -14.09
C VAL A 19 -6.70 -0.71 -13.82
N SER A 20 -7.35 0.08 -12.95
CA SER A 20 -8.75 -0.12 -12.62
C SER A 20 -9.64 0.26 -13.81
N TYR A 21 -10.93 -0.06 -13.71
CA TYR A 21 -11.90 0.27 -14.73
C TYR A 21 -11.87 1.77 -15.10
N TYR A 22 -11.60 2.63 -14.12
CA TYR A 22 -11.54 4.08 -14.33
C TYR A 22 -10.15 4.60 -14.70
N GLY A 23 -9.20 3.70 -14.95
CA GLY A 23 -7.86 4.10 -15.36
C GLY A 23 -6.90 4.43 -14.23
N ASN A 24 -7.28 4.19 -12.96
CA ASN A 24 -6.40 4.42 -11.83
C ASN A 24 -5.42 3.25 -11.64
N PRO A 25 -4.14 3.51 -11.50
CA PRO A 25 -3.17 2.44 -11.27
C PRO A 25 -3.39 1.78 -9.91
N HIS A 26 -3.19 0.47 -9.86
CA HIS A 26 -3.23 -0.27 -8.60
C HIS A 26 -2.19 -1.38 -8.63
N TYR A 27 -1.75 -1.81 -7.46
CA TYR A 27 -0.65 -2.75 -7.32
C TYR A 27 -0.92 -3.76 -6.21
N TRP A 28 -0.33 -4.95 -6.36
CA TRP A 28 -0.15 -5.88 -5.25
C TRP A 28 1.24 -5.63 -4.70
N ILE A 29 1.34 -5.33 -3.42
CA ILE A 29 2.60 -4.90 -2.81
C ILE A 29 2.87 -5.64 -1.51
N VAL A 30 4.14 -5.63 -1.13
CA VAL A 30 4.59 -6.14 0.17
C VAL A 30 5.21 -4.98 0.94
N VAL A 31 4.71 -4.75 2.14
CA VAL A 31 5.23 -3.74 3.07
C VAL A 31 5.83 -4.47 4.26
N VAL A 32 7.04 -4.09 4.65
CA VAL A 32 7.71 -4.64 5.84
C VAL A 32 7.70 -3.55 6.91
N THR A 33 7.07 -3.84 8.06
CA THR A 33 6.97 -2.87 9.13
C THR A 33 8.29 -2.73 9.88
N THR A 34 8.39 -1.66 10.67
CA THR A 34 9.57 -1.43 11.51
C THR A 34 9.76 -2.52 12.56
N GLU A 35 8.70 -3.27 12.86
CA GLU A 35 8.75 -4.40 13.79
C GLU A 35 9.12 -5.72 13.11
N GLY A 36 9.33 -5.69 11.79
CA GLY A 36 9.67 -6.88 11.02
C GLY A 36 8.49 -7.69 10.50
N GLU A 37 7.28 -7.19 10.67
CA GLU A 37 6.09 -7.84 10.18
C GLU A 37 5.96 -7.62 8.67
N VAL A 38 5.56 -8.66 7.93
CA VAL A 38 5.39 -8.60 6.48
C VAL A 38 3.90 -8.52 6.17
N ILE A 39 3.50 -7.47 5.46
CA ILE A 39 2.10 -7.25 5.09
C ILE A 39 1.98 -7.28 3.57
N TYR A 40 1.21 -8.24 3.07
CA TYR A 40 0.94 -8.39 1.64
C TYR A 40 -0.48 -7.93 1.36
N GLY A 41 -0.65 -7.02 0.40
CA GLY A 41 -1.98 -6.52 0.07
C GLY A 41 -2.00 -5.78 -1.25
N LYS A 42 -3.20 -5.29 -1.58
CA LYS A 42 -3.46 -4.55 -2.80
C LYS A 42 -3.67 -3.08 -2.47
N THR A 43 -3.24 -2.18 -3.35
CA THR A 43 -3.54 -0.76 -3.19
C THR A 43 -5.01 -0.50 -3.53
N CYS A 44 -5.59 0.52 -2.89
CA CYS A 44 -6.97 0.92 -3.16
C CYS A 44 -7.10 1.42 -4.59
N VAL A 45 -8.04 0.85 -5.35
CA VAL A 45 -8.21 1.17 -6.76
C VAL A 45 -8.76 2.57 -7.01
N ASN A 46 -9.39 3.16 -6.01
CA ASN A 46 -9.97 4.50 -6.11
C ASN A 46 -9.13 5.57 -5.43
N GLY A 47 -8.01 5.20 -4.84
CA GLY A 47 -7.21 6.12 -4.06
C GLY A 47 -6.00 6.66 -4.80
N ALA A 48 -5.43 7.72 -4.25
CA ALA A 48 -4.23 8.33 -4.78
C ALA A 48 -2.96 7.51 -4.53
N ILE A 49 -3.05 6.48 -3.71
CA ILE A 49 -1.90 5.67 -3.34
C ILE A 49 -1.21 5.05 -4.57
N GLY A 50 -1.99 4.59 -5.55
CA GLY A 50 -1.43 4.02 -6.76
C GLY A 50 -0.58 5.01 -7.55
N TYR A 51 -1.02 6.25 -7.63
CA TYR A 51 -0.26 7.29 -8.32
C TYR A 51 1.05 7.61 -7.61
N GLY A 52 1.02 7.63 -6.28
CA GLY A 52 2.24 7.85 -5.51
C GLY A 52 3.27 6.76 -5.76
N LEU A 53 2.83 5.51 -5.83
CA LEU A 53 3.71 4.38 -6.11
C LEU A 53 4.21 4.40 -7.55
N THR A 54 3.35 4.83 -8.51
CA THR A 54 3.75 4.94 -9.91
C THR A 54 4.90 5.92 -10.09
N ASN A 55 4.83 7.07 -9.41
CA ASN A 55 5.84 8.11 -9.56
C ASN A 55 7.17 7.76 -8.90
N GLY A 56 7.14 7.06 -7.78
CA GLY A 56 8.36 6.77 -7.03
C GLY A 56 8.87 5.34 -7.15
N GLY A 57 7.99 4.40 -7.48
CA GLY A 57 8.35 2.99 -7.49
C GLY A 57 8.85 2.49 -6.15
N VAL A 58 9.54 1.36 -6.16
CA VAL A 58 10.08 0.78 -4.93
C VAL A 58 11.20 1.66 -4.36
N GLY A 59 12.07 2.20 -5.23
CA GLY A 59 13.21 3.00 -4.78
C GLY A 59 12.82 4.17 -3.90
N GLU A 60 11.85 4.96 -4.35
CA GLU A 60 11.37 6.12 -3.61
C GLU A 60 10.62 5.71 -2.34
N ASN A 61 9.90 4.60 -2.40
CA ASN A 61 9.07 4.14 -1.28
C ASN A 61 9.79 3.15 -0.35
N ALA A 62 11.09 2.95 -0.57
CA ALA A 62 11.90 2.12 0.32
C ALA A 62 12.17 2.79 1.68
N ARG A 63 11.86 4.06 1.81
CA ARG A 63 11.95 4.78 3.08
C ARG A 63 10.81 4.34 4.00
N ILE A 64 11.04 4.48 5.30
CA ILE A 64 9.99 4.21 6.29
C ILE A 64 8.90 5.27 6.15
N LYS A 65 7.69 4.82 5.92
CA LYS A 65 6.51 5.67 5.77
C LYS A 65 5.38 5.13 6.64
N GLU A 66 4.34 5.92 6.82
CA GLU A 66 3.14 5.47 7.51
C GLU A 66 2.14 4.94 6.47
N TRP A 67 1.73 3.70 6.63
CA TRP A 67 0.79 3.03 5.75
C TRP A 67 -0.53 2.85 6.47
N THR A 68 -1.64 3.19 5.79
CA THR A 68 -2.98 2.97 6.32
C THR A 68 -3.63 1.90 5.47
N TYR A 69 -4.13 0.84 6.12
CA TYR A 69 -4.80 -0.24 5.42
C TYR A 69 -6.03 -0.70 6.20
N HIS A 70 -6.87 -1.49 5.54
CA HIS A 70 -7.97 -2.18 6.18
C HIS A 70 -8.03 -3.60 5.64
N GLU A 71 -8.65 -4.49 6.43
CA GLU A 71 -8.86 -5.86 6.04
C GLU A 71 -10.30 -6.02 5.57
N THR A 72 -10.49 -6.68 4.42
CA THR A 72 -11.83 -6.92 3.86
C THR A 72 -12.49 -8.09 4.57
N ARG A 73 -13.78 -8.30 4.30
CA ARG A 73 -14.54 -9.42 4.87
C ARG A 73 -13.95 -10.77 4.50
N THR A 74 -13.25 -10.86 3.37
CA THR A 74 -12.62 -12.09 2.90
C THR A 74 -11.18 -12.25 3.39
N GLY A 75 -10.71 -11.34 4.23
CA GLY A 75 -9.36 -11.41 4.79
C GLY A 75 -8.26 -10.80 3.95
N ASN A 76 -8.63 -10.09 2.87
CA ASN A 76 -7.65 -9.40 2.02
C ASN A 76 -7.30 -8.05 2.61
N ILE A 77 -6.05 -7.64 2.42
CA ILE A 77 -5.57 -6.34 2.88
C ILE A 77 -5.61 -5.35 1.73
N ILE A 78 -6.19 -4.17 1.99
CA ILE A 78 -6.26 -3.07 1.04
C ILE A 78 -5.55 -1.87 1.64
N PHE A 79 -4.48 -1.41 0.98
CA PHE A 79 -3.75 -0.22 1.41
C PHE A 79 -4.45 1.02 0.87
N ASP A 80 -4.89 1.89 1.77
CA ASP A 80 -5.66 3.09 1.42
C ASP A 80 -4.78 4.32 1.22
N PHE A 81 -3.78 4.49 2.09
CA PHE A 81 -2.87 5.63 2.03
C PHE A 81 -1.46 5.23 2.38
N VAL A 82 -0.52 6.02 1.85
CA VAL A 82 0.84 6.06 2.35
C VAL A 82 1.22 7.53 2.49
N SER A 83 1.87 7.88 3.61
CA SER A 83 2.30 9.24 3.85
C SER A 83 3.67 9.25 4.52
N ASP A 84 4.37 10.37 4.36
CA ASP A 84 5.67 10.54 4.99
C ASP A 84 5.51 10.67 6.50
N ILE A 85 6.46 10.12 7.23
CA ILE A 85 6.52 10.28 8.68
C ILE A 85 7.17 11.62 8.96
N LYS A 86 6.50 12.42 9.77
CA LYS A 86 7.00 13.73 10.17
C LYS A 86 7.79 13.64 11.45
#